data_8f98429a1d621077da07dc6961a3b909
#
_entry.id   8f98429a1d621077da07dc6961a3b909
#
_cell.length_a   1.000
_cell.length_b   1.000
_cell.length_c   1.000
_cell.angle_alpha   90.00
_cell.angle_beta   90.00
_cell.angle_gamma   90.00
#
_symmetry.space_group_name_H-M   'P 1'
#
loop_
_entity.id
_entity.type
_entity.pdbx_description
1 polymer ?
#
loop_
_entity_poly.entity_id
_entity_poly.type
_entity_poly.pdbx_seq_one_letter_code
_entity_poly.pdbx_strand_id
1 'polypeptide(L)'
;TAELDLHRKSDKIFESRFVTAPNLINGGVGPVFNQNACANCHTANGRSPFPTDPNELRGLLFRLSIDGVDAHGGPLAAPNYGGQLQTKAIYGTPPEAQITWHEEQEIKTF
;
A
#
# COMPACT_ATOMS: atom_id res chain seq x y z
N THR A 1 -10.82 -13.91 27.59
CA THR A 1 -11.78 -12.79 27.69
C THR A 1 -12.26 -12.40 26.30
N ALA A 2 -13.42 -11.77 26.20
CA ALA A 2 -13.98 -11.30 24.95
C ALA A 2 -13.03 -10.31 24.22
N GLU A 3 -12.34 -9.47 24.95
CA GLU A 3 -11.34 -8.52 24.40
C GLU A 3 -10.14 -9.27 23.80
N LEU A 4 -9.64 -10.29 24.49
CA LEU A 4 -8.53 -11.10 23.98
C LEU A 4 -8.91 -11.88 22.73
N ASP A 5 -10.13 -12.39 22.67
CA ASP A 5 -10.64 -13.11 21.50
C ASP A 5 -10.83 -12.17 20.32
N LEU A 6 -11.30 -10.96 20.56
CA LEU A 6 -11.41 -9.90 19.54
C LEU A 6 -10.03 -9.52 19.02
N HIS A 7 -9.04 -9.35 19.89
CA HIS A 7 -7.67 -9.04 19.52
C HIS A 7 -7.08 -10.14 18.61
N ARG A 8 -7.17 -11.40 19.02
CA ARG A 8 -6.68 -12.54 18.21
C ARG A 8 -7.38 -12.63 16.84
N LYS A 9 -8.66 -12.34 16.80
CA LYS A 9 -9.43 -12.33 15.55
C LYS A 9 -8.98 -11.19 14.63
N SER A 10 -8.70 -10.03 15.19
CA SER A 10 -8.19 -8.87 14.45
C SER A 10 -6.81 -9.12 13.89
N ASP A 11 -5.91 -9.75 14.65
CA ASP A 11 -4.58 -10.15 14.18
C ASP A 11 -4.66 -11.10 12.98
N LYS A 12 -5.53 -12.10 13.05
CA LYS A 12 -5.74 -13.01 11.92
C LYS A 12 -6.22 -12.31 10.66
N ILE A 13 -7.10 -11.32 10.81
CA ILE A 13 -7.59 -10.53 9.67
C ILE A 13 -6.45 -9.67 9.11
N PHE A 14 -5.65 -9.06 9.97
CA PHE A 14 -4.52 -8.23 9.58
C PHE A 14 -3.44 -9.03 8.81
N GLU A 15 -3.20 -10.27 9.19
CA GLU A 15 -2.25 -11.17 8.53
C GLU A 15 -2.83 -11.88 7.30
N SER A 16 -4.16 -11.90 7.14
CA SER A 16 -4.80 -12.61 6.06
C SER A 16 -4.49 -11.99 4.69
N ARG A 17 -4.34 -12.85 3.69
CA ARG A 17 -4.15 -12.41 2.31
C ARG A 17 -5.49 -12.28 1.61
N PHE A 18 -5.66 -11.15 0.95
CA PHE A 18 -6.78 -10.92 0.05
C PHE A 18 -6.45 -11.47 -1.34
N VAL A 19 -7.48 -11.95 -2.01
CA VAL A 19 -7.39 -12.50 -3.36
C VAL A 19 -8.26 -11.70 -4.34
N THR A 20 -8.07 -11.93 -5.61
CA THR A 20 -8.83 -11.26 -6.66
C THR A 20 -10.33 -11.45 -6.48
N ALA A 21 -11.09 -10.38 -6.58
CA ALA A 21 -12.55 -10.43 -6.60
C ALA A 21 -13.06 -10.96 -7.97
N PRO A 22 -14.26 -11.63 -8.03
CA PRO A 22 -15.09 -12.00 -6.90
C PRO A 22 -14.63 -13.31 -6.26
N ASN A 23 -14.52 -13.34 -4.95
CA ASN A 23 -14.27 -14.57 -4.20
C ASN A 23 -15.06 -14.53 -2.89
N LEU A 24 -15.54 -15.69 -2.44
CA LEU A 24 -16.36 -15.79 -1.22
C LEU A 24 -15.52 -15.61 0.04
N ILE A 25 -14.21 -15.93 -0.01
CA ILE A 25 -13.29 -15.81 1.12
C ILE A 25 -12.16 -14.88 0.74
N ASN A 26 -11.98 -13.80 1.50
CA ASN A 26 -10.95 -12.79 1.30
C ASN A 26 -10.90 -12.19 -0.12
N GLY A 27 -12.02 -12.18 -0.85
CA GLY A 27 -12.12 -11.45 -2.11
C GLY A 27 -12.14 -9.95 -1.85
N GLY A 28 -11.26 -9.22 -2.48
CA GLY A 28 -11.17 -7.77 -2.27
C GLY A 28 -10.05 -7.09 -3.02
N VAL A 29 -9.13 -7.86 -3.60
CA VAL A 29 -8.10 -7.29 -4.46
C VAL A 29 -8.73 -6.87 -5.78
N GLY A 30 -8.66 -5.58 -6.06
CA GLY A 30 -9.13 -4.99 -7.32
C GLY A 30 -8.14 -5.23 -8.46
N PRO A 31 -8.39 -4.65 -9.66
CA PRO A 31 -7.52 -4.85 -10.83
C PRO A 31 -6.11 -4.29 -10.59
N VAL A 32 -5.96 -3.22 -9.81
CA VAL A 32 -4.68 -2.63 -9.39
C VAL A 32 -4.61 -2.54 -7.87
N PHE A 33 -3.43 -2.71 -7.31
CA PHE A 33 -3.20 -2.70 -5.87
C PHE A 33 -1.72 -2.47 -5.53
N ASN A 34 -1.39 -2.24 -4.27
CA ASN A 34 -0.01 -2.18 -3.81
C ASN A 34 0.40 -3.43 -3.05
N GLN A 35 -0.42 -3.90 -2.13
CA GLN A 35 -0.20 -5.13 -1.38
C GLN A 35 -1.52 -5.85 -1.15
N ASN A 36 -1.47 -7.15 -0.94
CA ASN A 36 -2.64 -7.99 -0.72
C ASN A 36 -2.83 -8.46 0.73
N ALA A 37 -2.05 -7.92 1.64
CA ALA A 37 -2.21 -8.12 3.09
C ALA A 37 -1.68 -6.89 3.83
N CYS A 38 -2.29 -6.56 4.96
CA CYS A 38 -1.82 -5.46 5.81
C CYS A 38 -0.40 -5.74 6.34
N ALA A 39 -0.14 -6.98 6.76
CA ALA A 39 1.17 -7.42 7.27
C ALA A 39 2.32 -7.32 6.24
N ASN A 40 2.02 -7.26 4.93
CA ASN A 40 3.05 -7.10 3.91
C ASN A 40 3.71 -5.71 3.96
N CYS A 41 2.96 -4.68 4.37
CA CYS A 41 3.50 -3.35 4.63
C CYS A 41 3.88 -3.17 6.10
N HIS A 42 3.08 -3.70 7.02
CA HIS A 42 3.28 -3.60 8.46
C HIS A 42 3.98 -4.85 9.02
N THR A 43 5.23 -5.05 8.62
CA THR A 43 6.03 -6.22 9.01
C THR A 43 6.17 -6.31 10.53
N ALA A 44 5.94 -7.50 11.09
CA ALA A 44 5.98 -7.75 12.54
C ALA A 44 5.09 -6.80 13.35
N ASN A 45 3.90 -6.47 12.84
CA ASN A 45 2.93 -5.54 13.42
C ASN A 45 3.49 -4.12 13.67
N GLY A 46 4.49 -3.73 12.89
CA GLY A 46 5.18 -2.45 13.02
C GLY A 46 5.21 -1.64 11.73
N ARG A 47 6.30 -0.96 11.52
CA ARG A 47 6.57 -0.21 10.29
C ARG A 47 7.36 -1.07 9.32
N SER A 48 7.13 -0.89 8.03
CA SER A 48 7.97 -1.49 7.01
C SER A 48 9.40 -0.92 7.11
N PRO A 49 10.43 -1.78 7.06
CA PRO A 49 11.78 -1.29 6.88
C PRO A 49 11.92 -0.63 5.51
N PHE A 50 12.90 0.24 5.37
CA PHE A 50 13.23 0.83 4.08
C PHE A 50 13.65 -0.30 3.10
N PRO A 51 13.20 -0.28 1.84
CA PRO A 51 13.57 -1.31 0.88
C PRO A 51 15.08 -1.25 0.56
N THR A 52 15.67 -2.41 0.39
CA THR A 52 17.09 -2.56 0.03
C THR A 52 17.29 -2.87 -1.45
N ASP A 53 16.26 -3.38 -2.11
CA ASP A 53 16.24 -3.62 -3.55
C ASP A 53 15.58 -2.42 -4.25
N PRO A 54 16.27 -1.78 -5.23
CA PRO A 54 15.70 -0.64 -5.96
C PRO A 54 14.37 -0.91 -6.68
N ASN A 55 14.07 -2.17 -6.97
CA ASN A 55 12.84 -2.58 -7.64
C ASN A 55 11.73 -3.01 -6.67
N GLU A 56 12.01 -2.99 -5.38
CA GLU A 56 11.06 -3.38 -4.34
C GLU A 56 10.69 -2.17 -3.49
N LEU A 57 9.40 -1.91 -3.35
CA LEU A 57 8.90 -0.77 -2.57
C LEU A 57 8.51 -1.15 -1.16
N ARG A 58 8.29 -2.44 -0.87
CA ARG A 58 7.79 -2.94 0.42
C ARG A 58 6.57 -2.13 0.91
N GLY A 59 6.73 -1.40 2.00
CA GLY A 59 5.69 -0.55 2.58
C GLY A 59 5.72 0.91 2.13
N LEU A 60 6.52 1.28 1.14
CA LEU A 60 6.49 2.62 0.57
C LEU A 60 5.25 2.79 -0.30
N LEU A 61 4.53 3.87 -0.08
CA LEU A 61 3.37 4.27 -0.85
C LEU A 61 3.61 5.65 -1.47
N PHE A 62 3.17 5.81 -2.71
CA PHE A 62 3.23 7.09 -3.40
C PHE A 62 1.85 7.75 -3.38
N ARG A 63 1.76 8.84 -2.64
CA ARG A 63 0.54 9.64 -2.57
C ARG A 63 0.49 10.59 -3.76
N LEU A 64 -0.70 10.70 -4.35
CA LEU A 64 -0.97 11.55 -5.49
C LEU A 64 -1.96 12.64 -5.09
N SER A 65 -1.72 13.85 -5.58
CA SER A 65 -2.66 14.96 -5.45
C SER A 65 -2.46 15.96 -6.58
N ILE A 66 -3.48 16.72 -6.84
CA ILE A 66 -3.44 17.94 -7.68
C ILE A 66 -3.65 19.16 -6.79
N ASP A 67 -3.40 20.34 -7.34
CA ASP A 67 -3.62 21.59 -6.62
C ASP A 67 -5.08 21.74 -6.18
N GLY A 68 -5.25 22.15 -4.93
CA GLY A 68 -6.55 22.33 -4.31
C GLY A 68 -6.74 21.47 -3.07
N VAL A 69 -7.92 21.56 -2.49
CA VAL A 69 -8.34 20.80 -1.30
C VAL A 69 -9.72 20.20 -1.54
N ASP A 70 -9.95 19.05 -0.95
CA ASP A 70 -11.26 18.41 -0.96
C ASP A 70 -12.25 19.11 0.01
N ALA A 71 -13.48 18.61 0.08
CA ALA A 71 -14.53 19.15 0.94
C ALA A 71 -14.20 19.09 2.45
N HIS A 72 -13.21 18.34 2.85
CA HIS A 72 -12.77 18.16 4.24
C HIS A 72 -11.41 18.81 4.53
N GLY A 73 -10.85 19.55 3.58
CA GLY A 73 -9.55 20.20 3.71
C GLY A 73 -8.33 19.29 3.45
N GLY A 74 -8.56 18.08 2.96
CA GLY A 74 -7.51 17.15 2.56
C GLY A 74 -6.98 17.41 1.14
N PRO A 75 -5.89 16.75 0.74
CA PRO A 75 -5.37 16.85 -0.62
C PRO A 75 -6.39 16.38 -1.66
N LEU A 76 -6.52 17.14 -2.74
CA LEU A 76 -7.41 16.78 -3.84
C LEU A 76 -6.82 15.61 -4.63
N ALA A 77 -7.59 14.54 -4.80
CA ALA A 77 -7.14 13.35 -5.49
C ALA A 77 -6.83 13.61 -6.98
N ALA A 78 -5.82 12.92 -7.50
CA ALA A 78 -5.49 12.99 -8.92
C ALA A 78 -6.60 12.31 -9.75
N PRO A 79 -7.10 12.95 -10.81
CA PRO A 79 -8.11 12.35 -11.68
C PRO A 79 -7.66 11.01 -12.27
N ASN A 80 -8.54 10.02 -12.28
CA ASN A 80 -8.31 8.65 -12.76
C ASN A 80 -7.36 7.77 -11.92
N TYR A 81 -6.57 8.35 -11.02
CA TYR A 81 -5.61 7.61 -10.17
C TYR A 81 -6.00 7.62 -8.68
N GLY A 82 -6.84 8.55 -8.27
CA GLY A 82 -7.17 8.73 -6.85
C GLY A 82 -6.02 9.37 -6.06
N GLY A 83 -5.95 9.07 -4.77
CA GLY A 83 -4.94 9.63 -3.84
C GLY A 83 -3.68 8.78 -3.66
N GLN A 84 -3.56 7.67 -4.37
CA GLN A 84 -2.46 6.70 -4.19
C GLN A 84 -2.19 5.94 -5.48
N LEU A 85 -0.92 5.89 -5.87
CA LEU A 85 -0.48 5.15 -7.04
C LEU A 85 -0.43 3.65 -6.73
N GLN A 86 -0.98 2.81 -7.62
CA GLN A 86 -1.00 1.36 -7.48
C GLN A 86 0.10 0.73 -8.35
N THR A 87 1.03 0.04 -7.72
CA THR A 87 2.24 -0.47 -8.38
C THR A 87 2.17 -1.94 -8.78
N LYS A 88 1.08 -2.62 -8.43
CA LYS A 88 0.81 -4.02 -8.79
C LYS A 88 -0.56 -4.12 -9.46
N ALA A 89 -0.75 -5.20 -10.20
CA ALA A 89 -2.02 -5.51 -10.86
C ALA A 89 -2.26 -7.02 -10.85
N ILE A 90 -3.52 -7.40 -11.04
CA ILE A 90 -3.90 -8.78 -11.29
C ILE A 90 -3.40 -9.22 -12.69
N TYR A 91 -3.38 -10.54 -12.92
CA TYR A 91 -3.02 -11.07 -14.23
C TYR A 91 -3.88 -10.45 -15.35
N GLY A 92 -3.23 -10.04 -16.43
CA GLY A 92 -3.88 -9.45 -17.59
C GLY A 92 -4.18 -7.95 -17.50
N THR A 93 -3.86 -7.31 -16.37
CA THR A 93 -4.02 -5.86 -16.17
C THR A 93 -2.64 -5.24 -15.93
N PRO A 94 -2.26 -4.15 -16.60
CA PRO A 94 -1.04 -3.43 -16.28
C PRO A 94 -1.18 -2.69 -14.95
N PRO A 95 -0.12 -2.58 -14.14
CA PRO A 95 -0.11 -1.68 -13.00
C PRO A 95 -0.16 -0.22 -13.46
N GLU A 96 -0.55 0.69 -12.58
CA GLU A 96 -0.59 2.13 -12.91
C GLU A 96 0.80 2.70 -13.16
N ALA A 97 1.82 2.20 -12.46
CA ALA A 97 3.20 2.57 -12.67
C ALA A 97 4.16 1.49 -12.19
N GLN A 98 5.38 1.53 -12.73
CA GLN A 98 6.55 0.88 -12.18
C GLN A 98 7.45 1.94 -11.58
N ILE A 99 7.89 1.72 -10.34
CA ILE A 99 8.71 2.67 -9.60
C ILE A 99 10.00 1.98 -9.20
N THR A 100 11.10 2.63 -9.49
CA THR A 100 12.43 2.30 -8.97
C THR A 100 12.93 3.47 -8.14
N TRP A 101 13.73 3.20 -7.13
CA TRP A 101 14.34 4.22 -6.32
C TRP A 101 15.86 4.12 -6.38
N HIS A 102 16.54 5.21 -6.13
CA HIS A 102 17.98 5.26 -5.99
C HIS A 102 18.33 6.14 -4.79
N GLU A 103 19.49 5.90 -4.22
CA GLU A 103 20.00 6.65 -3.08
C GLU A 103 21.02 7.67 -3.56
N GLU A 104 20.82 8.94 -3.18
CA GLU A 104 21.78 10.01 -3.42
C GLU A 104 22.35 10.46 -2.09
N GLN A 105 23.69 10.61 -2.05
CA GLN A 105 24.36 11.18 -0.90
C GLN A 105 24.63 12.67 -1.15
N GLU A 106 24.07 13.52 -0.31
CA GLU A 106 24.40 14.94 -0.29
C GLU A 106 25.48 15.17 0.76
N ILE A 107 26.66 15.62 0.32
CA ILE A 107 27.73 16.04 1.23
C ILE A 107 27.51 17.51 1.56
N LYS A 108 27.10 17.80 2.81
CA LYS A 108 27.06 19.16 3.33
C LYS A 108 28.39 19.50 3.96
N THR A 109 29.06 20.50 3.40
CA THR A 109 30.23 21.15 4.03
C THR A 109 29.75 22.29 4.91
N PHE A 110 30.13 22.25 6.15
CA PHE A 110 29.82 23.30 7.13
C PHE A 110 31.00 24.29 7.21
#